data_0869dc41c3a7ebea40e69c9ca322171f
#
_entry.id   0869dc41c3a7ebea40e69c9ca322171f
#
_cell.length_a   1.000
_cell.length_b   1.000
_cell.length_c   1.000
_cell.angle_alpha   90.00
_cell.angle_beta   90.00
_cell.angle_gamma   90.00
#
_symmetry.space_group_name_H-M   'P 1'
#
loop_
_entity.id
_entity.type
_entity.pdbx_description
1 polymer ?
#
loop_
_entity_poly.entity_id
_entity_poly.type
_entity_poly.pdbx_seq_one_letter_code
_entity_poly.pdbx_strand_id
1 'polypeptide(L)'
;MPAYIIVEIDITDPVGYEEYKRLAGPAVANYGGKYIVRGGACETLEGDWHPQRIVVLQFENMERAKEWLNCPEYAEPRKMRHRTAKTRMILVEGLSS
;
A
#
# COMPACT_ATOMS: atom_id res chain seq x y z
N MET A 1 -4.73 18.17 -4.64
CA MET A 1 -5.60 17.33 -3.80
C MET A 1 -4.88 16.05 -3.44
N PRO A 2 -4.83 15.66 -2.17
CA PRO A 2 -4.13 14.44 -1.81
C PRO A 2 -4.81 13.22 -2.44
N ALA A 3 -4.06 12.15 -2.56
CA ALA A 3 -4.59 10.90 -3.07
C ALA A 3 -4.16 9.78 -2.14
N TYR A 4 -5.00 8.77 -2.02
CA TYR A 4 -4.77 7.66 -1.11
C TYR A 4 -4.77 6.35 -1.86
N ILE A 5 -3.77 5.53 -1.62
CA ILE A 5 -3.78 4.14 -2.05
C ILE A 5 -4.19 3.30 -0.85
N ILE A 6 -5.26 2.54 -1.02
CA ILE A 6 -5.78 1.65 0.01
C ILE A 6 -5.54 0.23 -0.46
N VAL A 7 -4.79 -0.53 0.33
CA VAL A 7 -4.40 -1.90 -0.03
C VAL A 7 -4.91 -2.86 1.03
N GLU A 8 -5.67 -3.85 0.59
CA GLU A 8 -6.02 -5.00 1.42
C GLU A 8 -4.99 -6.08 1.15
N ILE A 9 -4.38 -6.61 2.19
CA ILE A 9 -3.25 -7.54 2.06
C ILE A 9 -3.54 -8.82 2.84
N ASP A 10 -3.43 -9.94 2.14
CA ASP A 10 -3.51 -11.26 2.74
C ASP A 10 -2.12 -11.90 2.60
N ILE A 11 -1.35 -11.90 3.67
CA ILE A 11 0.05 -12.36 3.65
C ILE A 11 0.07 -13.88 3.55
N THR A 12 0.74 -14.40 2.52
CA THR A 12 0.89 -15.84 2.30
C THR A 12 2.28 -16.35 2.64
N ASP A 13 3.27 -15.45 2.64
CA ASP A 13 4.65 -15.75 3.03
C ASP A 13 5.15 -14.67 3.98
N PRO A 14 4.98 -14.85 5.30
CA PRO A 14 5.35 -13.82 6.27
C PRO A 14 6.83 -13.43 6.25
N VAL A 15 7.72 -14.40 6.03
CA VAL A 15 9.17 -14.14 6.01
C VAL A 15 9.53 -13.26 4.82
N GLY A 16 9.05 -13.63 3.63
CA GLY A 16 9.29 -12.84 2.42
C GLY A 16 8.64 -11.48 2.50
N TYR A 17 7.48 -11.38 3.13
CA TYR A 17 6.78 -10.12 3.27
C TYR A 17 7.54 -9.13 4.17
N GLU A 18 8.24 -9.60 5.20
CA GLU A 18 9.10 -8.75 6.03
C GLU A 18 10.20 -8.10 5.19
N GLU A 19 10.80 -8.87 4.29
CA GLU A 19 11.80 -8.35 3.35
C GLU A 19 11.19 -7.31 2.41
N TYR A 20 9.98 -7.59 1.91
CA TYR A 20 9.24 -6.63 1.09
C TYR A 20 9.04 -5.30 1.82
N LYS A 21 8.62 -5.34 3.10
CA LYS A 21 8.38 -4.11 3.88
C LYS A 21 9.65 -3.26 3.98
N ARG A 22 10.79 -3.92 4.17
CA ARG A 22 12.08 -3.24 4.29
C ARG A 22 12.45 -2.51 2.99
N LEU A 23 12.15 -3.11 1.85
CA LEU A 23 12.51 -2.56 0.55
C LEU A 23 11.48 -1.54 0.02
N ALA A 24 10.23 -1.66 0.42
CA ALA A 24 9.16 -0.80 -0.08
C ALA A 24 9.23 0.62 0.45
N GLY A 25 9.63 0.78 1.71
CA GLY A 25 9.64 2.10 2.37
C GLY A 25 10.40 3.18 1.62
N PRO A 26 11.66 2.94 1.21
CA PRO A 26 12.42 3.94 0.46
C PRO A 26 11.77 4.36 -0.85
N ALA A 27 11.17 3.44 -1.60
CA ALA A 27 10.49 3.78 -2.85
C ALA A 27 9.28 4.67 -2.60
N VAL A 28 8.49 4.38 -1.56
CA VAL A 28 7.36 5.21 -1.17
C VAL A 28 7.83 6.62 -0.85
N ALA A 29 8.85 6.74 0.00
CA ALA A 29 9.37 8.03 0.44
C ALA A 29 9.92 8.85 -0.73
N ASN A 30 10.60 8.21 -1.67
CA ASN A 30 11.20 8.90 -2.83
C ASN A 30 10.16 9.55 -3.73
N TYR A 31 8.92 9.07 -3.69
CA TYR A 31 7.82 9.65 -4.47
C TYR A 31 6.87 10.50 -3.62
N GLY A 32 7.33 10.88 -2.43
CA GLY A 32 6.57 11.75 -1.54
C GLY A 32 5.43 11.05 -0.84
N GLY A 33 5.41 9.72 -0.84
CA GLY A 33 4.37 8.97 -0.17
C GLY A 33 4.60 8.87 1.33
N LYS A 34 3.51 8.69 2.05
CA LYS A 34 3.52 8.50 3.50
C LYS A 34 2.61 7.35 3.87
N TYR A 35 3.07 6.51 4.78
CA TYR A 35 2.18 5.50 5.37
C TYR A 35 1.32 6.19 6.42
N ILE A 36 0.00 6.14 6.24
CA ILE A 36 -0.93 6.66 7.25
C ILE A 36 -1.67 5.55 7.98
N VAL A 37 -1.75 4.36 7.39
CA VAL A 37 -2.14 3.11 8.06
C VAL A 37 -1.17 2.04 7.57
N ARG A 38 -0.60 1.31 8.49
CA ARG A 38 0.38 0.28 8.13
C ARG A 38 0.18 -0.98 8.97
N GLY A 39 -0.95 -1.65 8.73
CA GLY A 39 -1.23 -2.92 9.40
C GLY A 39 -1.65 -2.79 10.85
N GLY A 40 -2.24 -1.67 11.22
CA GLY A 40 -2.81 -1.50 12.57
C GLY A 40 -4.03 -2.38 12.79
N ALA A 41 -4.52 -2.41 14.02
CA ALA A 41 -5.70 -3.20 14.38
C ALA A 41 -6.89 -2.81 13.50
N CYS A 42 -7.61 -3.83 13.04
CA CYS A 42 -8.70 -3.65 12.11
C CYS A 42 -9.91 -4.46 12.59
N GLU A 43 -11.07 -3.81 12.68
CA GLU A 43 -12.32 -4.43 13.10
C GLU A 43 -13.39 -4.23 12.04
N THR A 44 -14.12 -5.28 11.72
CA THR A 44 -15.28 -5.17 10.84
C THR A 44 -16.46 -4.63 11.65
N LEU A 45 -17.04 -3.53 11.19
CA LEU A 45 -18.22 -2.93 11.83
C LEU A 45 -19.52 -3.30 11.12
N GLU A 46 -19.45 -3.52 9.83
CA GLU A 46 -20.62 -3.90 9.03
C GLU A 46 -20.16 -4.76 7.85
N GLY A 47 -21.00 -5.68 7.45
CA GLY A 47 -20.81 -6.45 6.24
C GLY A 47 -19.88 -7.64 6.40
N ASP A 48 -19.76 -8.38 5.32
CA ASP A 48 -18.91 -9.58 5.27
C ASP A 48 -17.56 -9.21 4.65
N TRP A 49 -16.78 -8.46 5.43
CA TRP A 49 -15.45 -8.01 4.99
C TRP A 49 -14.50 -8.10 6.17
N HIS A 50 -13.58 -9.05 6.12
CA HIS A 50 -12.66 -9.33 7.22
C HIS A 50 -11.21 -9.27 6.73
N PRO A 51 -10.69 -8.07 6.44
CA PRO A 51 -9.32 -7.95 5.92
C PRO A 51 -8.31 -8.39 6.96
N GLN A 52 -7.30 -9.12 6.52
CA GLN A 52 -6.19 -9.52 7.38
C GLN A 52 -5.32 -8.32 7.73
N ARG A 53 -5.05 -7.47 6.74
CA ARG A 53 -4.15 -6.33 6.90
C ARG A 53 -4.56 -5.23 5.93
N ILE A 54 -4.61 -4.00 6.44
CA ILE A 54 -4.87 -2.80 5.61
C ILE A 54 -3.65 -1.88 5.68
N VAL A 55 -3.23 -1.39 4.52
CA VAL A 55 -2.21 -0.35 4.42
C VAL A 55 -2.82 0.80 3.63
N VAL A 56 -2.61 2.02 4.11
CA VAL A 56 -3.03 3.23 3.38
C VAL A 56 -1.82 4.13 3.20
N LEU A 57 -1.58 4.52 1.96
CA LEU A 57 -0.51 5.45 1.60
C LEU A 57 -1.14 6.76 1.13
N GLN A 58 -0.52 7.87 1.50
CA GLN A 58 -0.93 9.19 1.02
C GLN A 58 0.13 9.74 0.07
N PHE A 59 -0.31 10.26 -1.07
CA PHE A 59 0.54 10.95 -2.03
C PHE A 59 -0.02 12.35 -2.29
N GLU A 60 0.80 13.21 -2.89
CA GLU A 60 0.42 14.58 -3.19
C GLU A 60 -0.80 14.67 -4.11
N ASN A 61 -0.89 13.77 -5.07
CA ASN A 61 -2.00 13.71 -6.03
C ASN A 61 -2.08 12.32 -6.67
N MET A 62 -3.12 12.10 -7.47
CA MET A 62 -3.36 10.82 -8.15
C MET A 62 -2.21 10.41 -9.06
N GLU A 63 -1.67 11.37 -9.79
CA GLU A 63 -0.59 11.07 -10.74
C GLU A 63 0.68 10.62 -10.04
N ARG A 64 1.01 11.27 -8.93
CA ARG A 64 2.20 10.93 -8.16
C ARG A 64 2.09 9.51 -7.59
N ALA A 65 0.90 9.13 -7.14
CA ALA A 65 0.64 7.77 -6.66
C ALA A 65 0.87 6.74 -7.76
N LYS A 66 0.40 7.03 -8.97
CA LYS A 66 0.59 6.13 -10.11
C LYS A 66 2.06 6.05 -10.52
N GLU A 67 2.78 7.17 -10.48
CA GLU A 67 4.21 7.17 -10.75
C GLU A 67 4.95 6.24 -9.81
N TRP A 68 4.63 6.30 -8.50
CA TRP A 68 5.23 5.41 -7.53
C TRP A 68 4.98 3.95 -7.88
N LEU A 69 3.74 3.59 -8.16
CA LEU A 69 3.37 2.21 -8.42
C LEU A 69 4.13 1.62 -9.61
N ASN A 70 4.45 2.46 -10.59
CA ASN A 70 5.09 2.04 -11.83
C ASN A 70 6.56 2.43 -11.95
N CYS A 71 7.15 2.96 -10.87
CA CYS A 71 8.54 3.42 -10.94
C CYS A 71 9.54 2.26 -10.91
N PRO A 72 10.76 2.48 -11.47
CA PRO A 72 11.78 1.43 -11.46
C PRO A 72 12.18 0.99 -10.05
N GLU A 73 12.23 1.91 -9.11
CA GLU A 73 12.63 1.63 -7.73
C GLU A 73 11.66 0.68 -7.03
N TYR A 74 10.39 0.68 -7.45
CA TYR A 74 9.38 -0.19 -6.87
C TYR A 74 9.18 -1.49 -7.66
N ALA A 75 9.83 -1.65 -8.80
CA ALA A 75 9.59 -2.81 -9.67
C ALA A 75 9.87 -4.15 -8.98
N GLU A 76 11.03 -4.29 -8.34
CA GLU A 76 11.36 -5.52 -7.62
C GLU A 76 10.55 -5.69 -6.33
N PRO A 77 10.39 -4.67 -5.48
CA PRO A 77 9.48 -4.79 -4.34
C PRO A 77 8.04 -5.18 -4.75
N ARG A 78 7.55 -4.64 -5.85
CA ARG A 78 6.20 -4.96 -6.33
C ARG A 78 6.07 -6.44 -6.68
N LYS A 79 7.06 -7.02 -7.36
CA LYS A 79 7.08 -8.45 -7.65
C LYS A 79 7.14 -9.27 -6.36
N MET A 80 7.93 -8.82 -5.41
CA MET A 80 8.05 -9.47 -4.11
C MET A 80 6.72 -9.46 -3.36
N ARG A 81 5.99 -8.34 -3.41
CA ARG A 81 4.65 -8.26 -2.83
C ARG A 81 3.72 -9.29 -3.47
N HIS A 82 3.75 -9.42 -4.78
CA HIS A 82 2.90 -10.40 -5.49
C HIS A 82 3.24 -11.84 -5.14
N ARG A 83 4.51 -12.13 -4.82
CA ARG A 83 4.94 -13.48 -4.43
C ARG A 83 4.59 -13.81 -2.98
N THR A 84 4.48 -12.81 -2.12
CA THR A 84 4.37 -13.01 -0.67
C THR A 84 2.99 -12.71 -0.11
N ALA A 85 2.10 -12.15 -0.92
CA ALA A 85 0.78 -11.76 -0.48
C ALA A 85 -0.20 -11.70 -1.64
N LYS A 86 -1.49 -11.85 -1.31
CA LYS A 86 -2.59 -11.54 -2.22
C LYS A 86 -3.08 -10.16 -1.85
N THR A 87 -3.17 -9.26 -2.82
CA THR A 87 -3.53 -7.88 -2.54
C THR A 87 -4.64 -7.37 -3.45
N ARG A 88 -5.46 -6.48 -2.91
CA ARG A 88 -6.41 -5.68 -3.68
C ARG A 88 -6.12 -4.23 -3.37
N MET A 89 -6.02 -3.41 -4.39
CA MET A 89 -5.54 -2.04 -4.25
C MET A 89 -6.43 -1.09 -5.02
N ILE A 90 -6.83 0.01 -4.37
CA ILE A 90 -7.54 1.09 -5.05
C ILE A 90 -6.83 2.40 -4.80
N LEU A 91 -7.06 3.34 -5.70
CA LEU A 91 -6.55 4.71 -5.59
C LEU A 91 -7.74 5.65 -5.51
N VAL A 92 -7.81 6.47 -4.48
CA VAL A 92 -8.95 7.36 -4.22
C VAL A 92 -8.43 8.77 -4.03
N GLU A 93 -9.06 9.72 -4.71
CA GLU A 93 -8.73 11.14 -4.52
C GLU A 93 -9.33 11.62 -3.20
N GLY A 94 -8.52 12.33 -2.42
CA GLY A 94 -8.94 12.85 -1.14
C GLY A 94 -9.70 14.16 -1.27
N LEU A 95 -10.24 14.61 -0.13
CA LEU A 95 -10.95 15.87 -0.05
C LEU A 95 -9.98 17.03 -0.16
N SER A 96 -10.35 18.02 -0.92
CA SER A 96 -9.65 19.30 -0.97
C SER A 96 -10.15 20.15 0.20
N SER A 97 -9.25 20.48 1.08
CA SER A 97 -9.62 21.30 2.26
C SER A 97 -9.42 22.77 2.00
#